data_b91b646625da2beb8a2538d9006f293c
#
_entry.id   b91b646625da2beb8a2538d9006f293c
#
_cell.length_a   1.000
_cell.length_b   1.000
_cell.length_c   1.000
_cell.angle_alpha   90.00
_cell.angle_beta   90.00
_cell.angle_gamma   90.00
#
_symmetry.space_group_name_H-M   'P 1'
#
loop_
_entity.id
_entity.type
_entity.pdbx_description
1 polymer ?
#
loop_
_entity_poly.entity_id
_entity_poly.type
_entity_poly.pdbx_seq_one_letter_code
_entity_poly.pdbx_strand_id
1 'polypeptide(L)'
;YLPEMPPVYPDMTVDEYLNFVYDLKGCKLPREEHLDEICSVVRLGDVRHRLIRNLSKGYRQRVGIAQALIGDPKVIIFDEPTVGLDPKQILEVRNLIRSLGGKHTVILSTHILAEVQAVCEKIVIIHRGSIIACEKTDELSRVMEDNAHYRYAVCGAQKDVLAALRSVRGVRAAEPTGERDGDAGVYLTEISGG
;
A
#
# COMPACT_ATOMS: atom_id res chain seq x y z
N TYR A 1 -14.21 -1.69 7.16
CA TYR A 1 -12.86 -2.18 7.38
C TYR A 1 -12.64 -3.53 6.69
N LEU A 2 -11.52 -3.69 6.02
CA LEU A 2 -11.04 -4.93 5.43
C LEU A 2 -9.66 -5.26 6.02
N PRO A 3 -9.53 -6.30 6.84
CA PRO A 3 -8.22 -6.79 7.31
C PRO A 3 -7.44 -7.48 6.18
N GLU A 4 -6.14 -7.69 6.37
CA GLU A 4 -5.24 -8.39 5.44
C GLU A 4 -5.82 -9.74 4.97
N MET A 5 -6.35 -10.52 5.90
CA MET A 5 -7.10 -11.74 5.58
C MET A 5 -8.60 -11.47 5.69
N PRO A 6 -9.34 -11.41 4.57
CA PRO A 6 -10.78 -11.22 4.61
C PRO A 6 -11.49 -12.30 5.43
N PRO A 7 -12.34 -11.92 6.40
CA PRO A 7 -13.05 -12.86 7.28
C PRO A 7 -14.27 -13.49 6.56
N VAL A 8 -14.01 -14.17 5.46
CA VAL A 8 -15.06 -14.79 4.63
C VAL A 8 -15.41 -16.19 5.09
N TYR A 9 -16.65 -16.63 4.88
CA TYR A 9 -17.10 -17.98 5.17
C TYR A 9 -16.93 -18.89 3.93
N PRO A 10 -15.97 -19.83 3.95
CA PRO A 10 -15.58 -20.63 2.78
C PRO A 10 -16.71 -21.47 2.19
N ASP A 11 -17.65 -21.93 3.02
CA ASP A 11 -18.75 -22.80 2.66
C ASP A 11 -20.01 -22.08 2.17
N MET A 12 -19.99 -20.74 2.16
CA MET A 12 -21.02 -19.91 1.54
C MET A 12 -20.66 -19.60 0.09
N THR A 13 -21.66 -19.41 -0.75
CA THR A 13 -21.49 -18.71 -2.02
C THR A 13 -21.23 -17.23 -1.79
N VAL A 14 -20.74 -16.52 -2.81
CA VAL A 14 -20.53 -15.07 -2.71
C VAL A 14 -21.85 -14.36 -2.39
N ASP A 15 -22.94 -14.73 -3.06
CA ASP A 15 -24.27 -14.13 -2.80
C ASP A 15 -24.77 -14.38 -1.37
N GLU A 16 -24.68 -15.61 -0.89
CA GLU A 16 -25.07 -15.93 0.49
C GLU A 16 -24.27 -15.12 1.51
N TYR A 17 -22.96 -15.02 1.29
CA TYR A 17 -22.09 -14.27 2.17
C TYR A 17 -22.38 -12.76 2.17
N LEU A 18 -22.56 -12.14 1.00
CA LEU A 18 -22.87 -10.72 0.91
C LEU A 18 -24.27 -10.40 1.50
N ASN A 19 -25.27 -11.26 1.31
CA ASN A 19 -26.56 -11.13 1.96
C ASN A 19 -26.45 -11.25 3.48
N PHE A 20 -25.68 -12.23 3.98
CA PHE A 20 -25.40 -12.37 5.41
C PHE A 20 -24.78 -11.09 6.01
N VAL A 21 -23.75 -10.53 5.33
CA VAL A 21 -23.09 -9.29 5.79
C VAL A 21 -24.05 -8.10 5.72
N TYR A 22 -24.91 -8.03 4.70
CA TYR A 22 -25.93 -7.00 4.58
C TYR A 22 -26.87 -6.99 5.80
N ASP A 23 -27.35 -8.17 6.22
CA ASP A 23 -28.20 -8.33 7.39
C ASP A 23 -27.43 -8.02 8.69
N LEU A 24 -26.21 -8.53 8.83
CA LEU A 24 -25.36 -8.29 10.00
C LEU A 24 -25.08 -6.80 10.23
N LYS A 25 -24.88 -6.02 9.17
CA LYS A 25 -24.67 -4.57 9.25
C LYS A 25 -25.97 -3.79 9.44
N GLY A 26 -27.12 -4.41 9.39
CA GLY A 26 -28.42 -3.76 9.46
C GLY A 26 -28.61 -2.72 8.34
N CYS A 27 -28.11 -3.00 7.14
CA CYS A 27 -28.18 -2.10 6.01
C CYS A 27 -29.63 -1.77 5.65
N LYS A 28 -29.93 -0.51 5.30
CA LYS A 28 -31.27 -0.02 4.98
C LYS A 28 -31.47 0.33 3.51
N LEU A 29 -30.41 0.23 2.71
CA LEU A 29 -30.47 0.50 1.27
C LEU A 29 -31.28 -0.60 0.55
N PRO A 30 -31.82 -0.37 -0.66
CA PRO A 30 -32.47 -1.41 -1.46
C PRO A 30 -31.50 -2.58 -1.71
N ARG A 31 -31.82 -3.76 -1.18
CA ARG A 31 -30.87 -4.88 -1.08
C ARG A 31 -30.32 -5.33 -2.43
N GLU A 32 -31.20 -5.68 -3.34
CA GLU A 32 -30.81 -6.22 -4.64
C GLU A 32 -29.96 -5.20 -5.43
N GLU A 33 -30.47 -3.98 -5.58
CA GLU A 33 -29.78 -2.91 -6.30
C GLU A 33 -28.41 -2.60 -5.70
N HIS A 34 -28.34 -2.52 -4.36
CA HIS A 34 -27.10 -2.21 -3.65
C HIS A 34 -26.05 -3.32 -3.79
N LEU A 35 -26.46 -4.60 -3.64
CA LEU A 35 -25.55 -5.73 -3.79
C LEU A 35 -25.11 -5.91 -5.27
N ASP A 36 -25.99 -5.63 -6.23
CA ASP A 36 -25.67 -5.67 -7.66
C ASP A 36 -24.67 -4.57 -8.04
N GLU A 37 -24.86 -3.33 -7.55
CA GLU A 37 -23.90 -2.25 -7.73
C GLU A 37 -22.52 -2.63 -7.17
N ILE A 38 -22.47 -3.14 -5.94
CA ILE A 38 -21.22 -3.58 -5.32
C ILE A 38 -20.56 -4.67 -6.15
N CYS A 39 -21.30 -5.73 -6.52
CA CYS A 39 -20.76 -6.84 -7.32
C CYS A 39 -20.23 -6.37 -8.67
N SER A 40 -20.86 -5.38 -9.28
CA SER A 40 -20.38 -4.74 -10.51
C SER A 40 -19.08 -4.00 -10.29
N VAL A 41 -19.00 -3.14 -9.27
CA VAL A 41 -17.81 -2.33 -8.93
C VAL A 41 -16.60 -3.23 -8.66
N VAL A 42 -16.77 -4.29 -7.87
CA VAL A 42 -15.67 -5.21 -7.51
C VAL A 42 -15.49 -6.35 -8.54
N ARG A 43 -16.29 -6.40 -9.60
CA ARG A 43 -16.24 -7.42 -10.68
C ARG A 43 -16.38 -8.86 -10.15
N LEU A 44 -17.45 -9.11 -9.42
CA LEU A 44 -17.80 -10.43 -8.89
C LEU A 44 -18.96 -11.08 -9.66
N GLY A 45 -19.54 -10.45 -10.68
CA GLY A 45 -20.73 -10.93 -11.39
C GLY A 45 -20.67 -12.40 -11.79
N ASP A 46 -19.57 -12.82 -12.43
CA ASP A 46 -19.39 -14.18 -12.96
C ASP A 46 -19.21 -15.27 -11.89
N VAL A 47 -18.98 -14.89 -10.63
CA VAL A 47 -18.64 -15.83 -9.55
C VAL A 47 -19.63 -15.77 -8.36
N ARG A 48 -20.72 -15.01 -8.47
CA ARG A 48 -21.70 -14.80 -7.38
C ARG A 48 -22.23 -16.10 -6.78
N HIS A 49 -22.49 -17.09 -7.62
CA HIS A 49 -23.07 -18.39 -7.22
C HIS A 49 -22.01 -19.44 -6.86
N ARG A 50 -20.71 -19.08 -6.90
CA ARG A 50 -19.62 -20.00 -6.56
C ARG A 50 -19.32 -19.97 -5.07
N LEU A 51 -19.00 -21.14 -4.51
CA LEU A 51 -18.49 -21.23 -3.14
C LEU A 51 -17.19 -20.45 -2.99
N ILE A 52 -17.06 -19.69 -1.91
CA ILE A 52 -15.89 -18.84 -1.65
C ILE A 52 -14.60 -19.65 -1.56
N ARG A 53 -14.65 -20.89 -1.02
CA ARG A 53 -13.49 -21.80 -0.98
C ARG A 53 -12.92 -22.13 -2.37
N ASN A 54 -13.76 -22.09 -3.41
CA ASN A 54 -13.38 -22.41 -4.79
C ASN A 54 -12.87 -21.18 -5.56
N LEU A 55 -12.76 -20.03 -4.92
CA LEU A 55 -12.25 -18.80 -5.52
C LEU A 55 -10.73 -18.70 -5.38
N SER A 56 -10.08 -18.03 -6.36
CA SER A 56 -8.69 -17.62 -6.23
C SER A 56 -8.52 -16.60 -5.08
N LYS A 57 -7.27 -16.39 -4.64
CA LYS A 57 -6.97 -15.40 -3.61
C LYS A 57 -7.48 -14.00 -4.01
N GLY A 58 -7.27 -13.59 -5.26
CA GLY A 58 -7.73 -12.30 -5.77
C GLY A 58 -9.25 -12.15 -5.75
N TYR A 59 -9.99 -13.20 -6.10
CA TYR A 59 -11.45 -13.16 -5.97
C TYR A 59 -11.92 -13.12 -4.52
N ARG A 60 -11.28 -13.86 -3.60
CA ARG A 60 -11.58 -13.75 -2.15
C ARG A 60 -11.29 -12.35 -1.62
N GLN A 61 -10.22 -11.72 -2.08
CA GLN A 61 -9.91 -10.32 -1.74
C GLN A 61 -11.03 -9.37 -2.22
N ARG A 62 -11.53 -9.54 -3.44
CA ARG A 62 -12.66 -8.76 -3.96
C ARG A 62 -13.95 -8.99 -3.17
N VAL A 63 -14.21 -10.21 -2.70
CA VAL A 63 -15.34 -10.48 -1.77
C VAL A 63 -15.18 -9.71 -0.47
N GLY A 64 -13.97 -9.66 0.08
CA GLY A 64 -13.66 -8.85 1.26
C GLY A 64 -13.84 -7.34 1.02
N ILE A 65 -13.45 -6.82 -0.17
CA ILE A 65 -13.70 -5.43 -0.54
C ILE A 65 -15.22 -5.18 -0.66
N ALA A 66 -15.96 -6.09 -1.31
CA ALA A 66 -17.42 -6.01 -1.41
C ALA A 66 -18.08 -5.91 -0.04
N GLN A 67 -17.70 -6.78 0.90
CA GLN A 67 -18.15 -6.71 2.30
C GLN A 67 -17.90 -5.35 2.93
N ALA A 68 -16.73 -4.73 2.69
CA ALA A 68 -16.41 -3.42 3.25
C ALA A 68 -17.32 -2.32 2.70
N LEU A 69 -17.78 -2.43 1.44
CA LEU A 69 -18.64 -1.46 0.76
C LEU A 69 -20.12 -1.55 1.17
N ILE A 70 -20.59 -2.68 1.71
CA ILE A 70 -21.99 -2.82 2.12
C ILE A 70 -22.35 -1.76 3.15
N GLY A 71 -23.43 -1.03 2.88
CA GLY A 71 -23.95 0.07 3.69
C GLY A 71 -23.41 1.43 3.29
N ASP A 72 -22.71 1.54 2.16
CA ASP A 72 -22.19 2.80 1.58
C ASP A 72 -21.42 3.67 2.60
N PRO A 73 -20.37 3.13 3.24
CA PRO A 73 -19.67 3.81 4.32
C PRO A 73 -18.92 5.04 3.82
N LYS A 74 -18.93 6.14 4.58
CA LYS A 74 -18.15 7.35 4.24
C LYS A 74 -16.64 7.12 4.28
N VAL A 75 -16.19 6.21 5.15
CA VAL A 75 -14.76 5.88 5.34
C VAL A 75 -14.56 4.39 5.17
N ILE A 76 -13.58 4.01 4.37
CA ILE A 76 -13.17 2.62 4.15
C ILE A 76 -11.70 2.48 4.55
N ILE A 77 -11.38 1.45 5.32
CA ILE A 77 -10.02 1.14 5.73
C ILE A 77 -9.63 -0.21 5.12
N PHE A 78 -8.56 -0.23 4.36
CA PHE A 78 -7.96 -1.42 3.78
C PHE A 78 -6.60 -1.67 4.43
N ASP A 79 -6.44 -2.87 4.99
CA ASP A 79 -5.20 -3.30 5.62
C ASP A 79 -4.52 -4.34 4.72
N GLU A 80 -3.35 -3.97 4.17
CA GLU A 80 -2.54 -4.78 3.26
C GLU A 80 -3.36 -5.46 2.12
N PRO A 81 -4.19 -4.74 1.35
CA PRO A 81 -5.17 -5.35 0.44
C PRO A 81 -4.56 -6.08 -0.76
N THR A 82 -3.26 -5.95 -0.99
CA THR A 82 -2.53 -6.50 -2.15
C THR A 82 -1.59 -7.66 -1.78
N VAL A 83 -1.43 -7.96 -0.50
CA VAL A 83 -0.50 -8.98 -0.02
C VAL A 83 -0.79 -10.36 -0.62
N GLY A 84 0.24 -10.94 -1.26
CA GLY A 84 0.20 -12.28 -1.85
C GLY A 84 -0.70 -12.41 -3.08
N LEU A 85 -1.03 -11.31 -3.74
CA LEU A 85 -1.64 -11.28 -5.07
C LEU A 85 -0.55 -11.29 -6.15
N ASP A 86 -0.89 -11.77 -7.34
CA ASP A 86 -0.02 -11.66 -8.50
C ASP A 86 0.01 -10.21 -9.05
N PRO A 87 1.01 -9.82 -9.86
CA PRO A 87 1.15 -8.46 -10.36
C PRO A 87 -0.08 -7.92 -11.10
N LYS A 88 -0.79 -8.77 -11.83
CA LYS A 88 -2.01 -8.36 -12.55
C LYS A 88 -3.15 -8.05 -11.57
N GLN A 89 -3.33 -8.92 -10.57
CA GLN A 89 -4.34 -8.72 -9.53
C GLN A 89 -4.04 -7.49 -8.67
N ILE A 90 -2.77 -7.21 -8.37
CA ILE A 90 -2.34 -5.98 -7.68
C ILE A 90 -2.81 -4.75 -8.44
N LEU A 91 -2.56 -4.69 -9.76
CA LEU A 91 -3.00 -3.56 -10.60
C LEU A 91 -4.53 -3.41 -10.59
N GLU A 92 -5.26 -4.51 -10.65
CA GLU A 92 -6.72 -4.50 -10.63
C GLU A 92 -7.28 -4.00 -9.29
N VAL A 93 -6.71 -4.44 -8.16
CA VAL A 93 -7.10 -3.98 -6.81
C VAL A 93 -6.74 -2.51 -6.61
N ARG A 94 -5.57 -2.05 -7.06
CA ARG A 94 -5.17 -0.63 -7.02
C ARG A 94 -6.14 0.26 -7.80
N ASN A 95 -6.51 -0.14 -9.01
CA ASN A 95 -7.47 0.61 -9.83
C ASN A 95 -8.85 0.68 -9.18
N LEU A 96 -9.27 -0.43 -8.55
CA LEU A 96 -10.51 -0.47 -7.77
C LEU A 96 -10.44 0.51 -6.58
N ILE A 97 -9.38 0.46 -5.76
CA ILE A 97 -9.20 1.35 -4.61
C ILE A 97 -9.21 2.83 -5.06
N ARG A 98 -8.51 3.15 -6.15
CA ARG A 98 -8.51 4.51 -6.72
C ARG A 98 -9.91 4.96 -7.13
N SER A 99 -10.70 4.09 -7.74
CA SER A 99 -12.09 4.42 -8.15
C SER A 99 -13.02 4.68 -6.96
N LEU A 100 -12.76 4.04 -5.82
CA LEU A 100 -13.52 4.25 -4.59
C LEU A 100 -13.25 5.62 -3.96
N GLY A 101 -12.06 6.18 -4.14
CA GLY A 101 -11.67 7.50 -3.60
C GLY A 101 -12.54 8.66 -4.09
N GLY A 102 -13.26 8.49 -5.21
CA GLY A 102 -14.21 9.51 -5.71
C GLY A 102 -15.50 9.63 -4.88
N LYS A 103 -15.90 8.57 -4.16
CA LYS A 103 -17.12 8.51 -3.34
C LYS A 103 -16.84 8.38 -1.84
N HIS A 104 -15.72 7.80 -1.47
CA HIS A 104 -15.38 7.43 -0.09
C HIS A 104 -14.04 8.02 0.32
N THR A 105 -13.86 8.30 1.61
CA THR A 105 -12.53 8.48 2.16
C THR A 105 -11.89 7.11 2.34
N VAL A 106 -10.81 6.84 1.62
CA VAL A 106 -10.10 5.55 1.69
C VAL A 106 -8.82 5.70 2.49
N ILE A 107 -8.65 4.88 3.51
CA ILE A 107 -7.41 4.74 4.28
C ILE A 107 -6.77 3.41 3.88
N LEU A 108 -5.55 3.47 3.36
CA LEU A 108 -4.78 2.31 2.95
C LEU A 108 -3.58 2.11 3.90
N SER A 109 -3.52 0.97 4.57
CA SER A 109 -2.34 0.52 5.31
C SER A 109 -1.53 -0.41 4.41
N THR A 110 -0.26 -0.12 4.20
CA THR A 110 0.69 -0.97 3.47
C THR A 110 2.13 -0.61 3.81
N HIS A 111 3.02 -1.58 3.67
CA HIS A 111 4.47 -1.39 3.83
C HIS A 111 5.19 -1.13 2.49
N ILE A 112 4.47 -1.10 1.37
CA ILE A 112 5.03 -0.93 0.02
C ILE A 112 4.81 0.50 -0.46
N LEU A 113 5.86 1.34 -0.37
CA LEU A 113 5.79 2.76 -0.75
C LEU A 113 5.29 2.98 -2.20
N ALA A 114 5.73 2.15 -3.15
CA ALA A 114 5.29 2.23 -4.54
C ALA A 114 3.77 2.01 -4.72
N GLU A 115 3.11 1.30 -3.80
CA GLU A 115 1.66 1.15 -3.81
C GLU A 115 0.98 2.42 -3.35
N VAL A 116 1.49 3.00 -2.26
CA VAL A 116 0.97 4.26 -1.72
C VAL A 116 1.08 5.38 -2.74
N GLN A 117 2.26 5.53 -3.36
CA GLN A 117 2.49 6.54 -4.41
C GLN A 117 1.57 6.39 -5.62
N ALA A 118 1.21 5.14 -5.97
CA ALA A 118 0.34 4.88 -7.09
C ALA A 118 -1.14 5.19 -6.85
N VAL A 119 -1.60 5.22 -5.59
CA VAL A 119 -3.04 5.24 -5.26
C VAL A 119 -3.44 6.40 -4.35
N CYS A 120 -2.56 6.82 -3.43
CA CYS A 120 -2.88 7.78 -2.38
C CYS A 120 -2.46 9.19 -2.76
N GLU A 121 -3.27 10.18 -2.36
CA GLU A 121 -2.94 11.61 -2.48
C GLU A 121 -2.09 12.10 -1.31
N LYS A 122 -2.25 11.47 -0.14
CA LYS A 122 -1.57 11.83 1.11
C LYS A 122 -1.00 10.60 1.78
N ILE A 123 0.20 10.75 2.32
CA ILE A 123 0.94 9.70 3.01
C ILE A 123 1.17 10.10 4.46
N VAL A 124 0.96 9.13 5.36
CA VAL A 124 1.33 9.23 6.77
C VAL A 124 2.33 8.13 7.06
N ILE A 125 3.55 8.51 7.46
CA ILE A 125 4.59 7.54 7.85
C ILE A 125 4.62 7.44 9.36
N ILE A 126 4.48 6.21 9.86
CA ILE A 126 4.50 5.89 11.29
C ILE A 126 5.76 5.08 11.60
N HIS A 127 6.51 5.50 12.60
CA HIS A 127 7.67 4.78 13.12
C HIS A 127 7.61 4.71 14.64
N ARG A 128 7.70 3.51 15.20
CA ARG A 128 7.65 3.25 16.67
C ARG A 128 6.48 3.95 17.38
N GLY A 129 5.31 3.93 16.76
CA GLY A 129 4.08 4.52 17.30
C GLY A 129 3.97 6.05 17.17
N SER A 130 4.93 6.71 16.52
CA SER A 130 4.91 8.15 16.27
C SER A 130 4.79 8.46 14.77
N ILE A 131 4.05 9.51 14.43
CA ILE A 131 3.99 10.03 13.05
C ILE A 131 5.28 10.80 12.79
N ILE A 132 6.06 10.36 11.81
CA ILE A 132 7.31 10.99 11.40
C ILE A 132 7.17 11.86 10.13
N ALA A 133 6.15 11.60 9.30
CA ALA A 133 5.82 12.43 8.16
C ALA A 133 4.32 12.36 7.88
N CYS A 134 3.76 13.46 7.37
CA CYS A 134 2.35 13.57 6.97
C CYS A 134 2.22 14.55 5.80
N GLU A 135 2.55 14.07 4.58
CA GLU A 135 2.75 14.90 3.41
C GLU A 135 1.90 14.41 2.22
N LYS A 136 1.78 15.26 1.21
CA LYS A 136 1.27 14.83 -0.09
C LYS A 136 2.28 13.93 -0.79
N THR A 137 1.78 13.02 -1.60
CA THR A 137 2.63 12.05 -2.33
C THR A 137 3.71 12.74 -3.17
N ASP A 138 3.38 13.84 -3.84
CA ASP A 138 4.31 14.59 -4.68
C ASP A 138 5.40 15.32 -3.86
N GLU A 139 5.07 15.77 -2.65
CA GLU A 139 6.00 16.45 -1.75
C GLU A 139 6.98 15.46 -1.12
N LEU A 140 6.49 14.25 -0.75
CA LEU A 140 7.35 13.22 -0.18
C LEU A 140 8.42 12.77 -1.18
N SER A 141 8.09 12.63 -2.46
CA SER A 141 9.06 12.27 -3.50
C SER A 141 10.20 13.30 -3.58
N ARG A 142 9.88 14.59 -3.51
CA ARG A 142 10.89 15.68 -3.48
C ARG A 142 11.75 15.63 -2.23
N VAL A 143 11.15 15.44 -1.04
CA VAL A 143 11.91 15.35 0.22
C VAL A 143 12.84 14.14 0.22
N MET A 144 12.44 13.03 -0.38
CA MET A 144 13.28 11.83 -0.52
C MET A 144 14.41 12.04 -1.53
N GLU A 145 14.17 12.79 -2.61
CA GLU A 145 15.20 13.16 -3.59
C GLU A 145 16.19 14.18 -3.03
N ASP A 146 15.70 15.17 -2.26
CA ASP A 146 16.53 16.22 -1.65
C ASP A 146 17.44 15.70 -0.52
N ASN A 147 17.12 14.57 0.11
CA ASN A 147 17.88 13.95 1.20
C ASN A 147 18.38 12.53 0.84
N ALA A 148 18.82 12.34 -0.40
CA ALA A 148 19.33 11.04 -0.83
C ALA A 148 20.64 10.70 -0.10
N HIS A 149 20.59 9.64 0.70
CA HIS A 149 21.76 9.08 1.36
C HIS A 149 22.27 7.87 0.57
N TYR A 150 23.54 7.89 0.20
CA TYR A 150 24.18 6.79 -0.51
C TYR A 150 25.26 6.15 0.34
N ARG A 151 25.33 4.83 0.29
CA ARG A 151 26.40 4.05 0.90
C ARG A 151 27.40 3.64 -0.16
N TYR A 152 28.67 3.91 0.08
CA TYR A 152 29.76 3.52 -0.79
C TYR A 152 30.76 2.65 -0.02
N ALA A 153 31.18 1.56 -0.63
CA ALA A 153 32.33 0.78 -0.17
C ALA A 153 33.57 1.21 -1.00
N VAL A 154 34.56 1.81 -0.36
CA VAL A 154 35.72 2.38 -1.03
C VAL A 154 37.00 1.91 -0.34
N CYS A 155 37.96 1.42 -1.14
CA CYS A 155 39.29 1.07 -0.67
C CYS A 155 40.18 2.31 -0.65
N GLY A 156 40.88 2.52 0.45
CA GLY A 156 41.85 3.62 0.62
C GLY A 156 41.96 4.09 2.07
N ALA A 157 42.91 5.01 2.32
CA ALA A 157 43.01 5.63 3.64
C ALA A 157 41.77 6.47 3.89
N GLN A 158 41.13 6.30 5.04
CA GLN A 158 39.87 6.96 5.39
C GLN A 158 39.90 8.48 5.17
N LYS A 159 41.00 9.14 5.49
CA LYS A 159 41.19 10.58 5.30
C LYS A 159 41.11 11.00 3.84
N ASP A 160 41.73 10.23 2.96
CA ASP A 160 41.79 10.52 1.52
C ASP A 160 40.43 10.24 0.86
N VAL A 161 39.79 9.13 1.23
CA VAL A 161 38.45 8.80 0.75
C VAL A 161 37.43 9.87 1.14
N LEU A 162 37.42 10.31 2.41
CA LEU A 162 36.53 11.39 2.86
C LEU A 162 36.79 12.70 2.14
N ALA A 163 38.06 13.05 1.91
CA ALA A 163 38.43 14.25 1.15
C ALA A 163 37.89 14.17 -0.28
N ALA A 164 38.07 13.02 -0.95
CA ALA A 164 37.59 12.78 -2.30
C ALA A 164 36.04 12.87 -2.37
N LEU A 165 35.32 12.16 -1.48
CA LEU A 165 33.86 12.19 -1.44
C LEU A 165 33.31 13.61 -1.22
N ARG A 166 33.90 14.37 -0.31
CA ARG A 166 33.50 15.77 -0.02
C ARG A 166 33.82 16.74 -1.14
N SER A 167 34.75 16.42 -2.04
CA SER A 167 35.09 17.24 -3.21
C SER A 167 34.11 17.06 -4.37
N VAL A 168 33.26 16.03 -4.33
CA VAL A 168 32.28 15.77 -5.41
C VAL A 168 31.17 16.81 -5.34
N ARG A 169 30.86 17.44 -6.47
CA ARG A 169 29.78 18.43 -6.59
C ARG A 169 28.44 17.77 -6.24
N GLY A 170 27.70 18.38 -5.30
CA GLY A 170 26.40 17.87 -4.83
C GLY A 170 26.50 17.07 -3.53
N VAL A 171 27.65 16.65 -3.05
CA VAL A 171 27.83 16.01 -1.75
C VAL A 171 27.81 17.08 -0.66
N ARG A 172 26.84 17.02 0.25
CA ARG A 172 26.72 17.94 1.42
C ARG A 172 27.51 17.42 2.61
N ALA A 173 27.46 16.11 2.84
CA ALA A 173 28.17 15.47 3.94
C ALA A 173 28.71 14.10 3.49
N ALA A 174 29.83 13.68 4.09
CA ALA A 174 30.38 12.33 3.95
C ALA A 174 30.97 11.91 5.30
N GLU A 175 30.49 10.75 5.80
CA GLU A 175 30.89 10.22 7.11
C GLU A 175 31.23 8.72 7.00
N PRO A 176 32.19 8.19 7.77
CA PRO A 176 32.47 6.79 7.83
C PRO A 176 31.39 6.10 8.70
N THR A 177 30.87 4.97 8.28
CA THR A 177 29.90 4.19 9.06
C THR A 177 30.57 3.32 10.13
N GLY A 178 31.88 3.14 10.06
CA GLY A 178 32.62 2.19 10.91
C GLY A 178 32.54 0.74 10.40
N GLU A 179 31.72 0.46 9.40
CA GLU A 179 31.59 -0.87 8.79
C GLU A 179 32.66 -1.09 7.72
N ARG A 180 32.90 -2.37 7.41
CA ARG A 180 33.80 -2.79 6.31
C ARG A 180 33.11 -3.77 5.40
N ASP A 181 33.41 -3.67 4.11
CA ASP A 181 33.06 -4.65 3.07
C ASP A 181 34.37 -5.18 2.48
N GLY A 182 34.84 -6.31 3.00
CA GLY A 182 36.19 -6.81 2.76
C GLY A 182 37.27 -5.81 3.20
N ASP A 183 38.13 -5.40 2.28
CA ASP A 183 39.18 -4.39 2.53
C ASP A 183 38.67 -2.93 2.40
N ALA A 184 37.45 -2.73 1.92
CA ALA A 184 36.85 -1.42 1.73
C ALA A 184 36.22 -0.89 3.02
N GLY A 185 36.41 0.40 3.32
CA GLY A 185 35.63 1.12 4.31
C GLY A 185 34.27 1.50 3.73
N VAL A 186 33.20 1.45 4.55
CA VAL A 186 31.84 1.88 4.15
C VAL A 186 31.60 3.32 4.60
N TYR A 187 31.16 4.16 3.67
CA TYR A 187 30.90 5.58 3.88
C TYR A 187 29.46 5.92 3.52
N LEU A 188 28.85 6.77 4.32
CA LEU A 188 27.53 7.36 4.05
C LEU A 188 27.73 8.79 3.51
N THR A 189 27.08 9.09 2.37
CA THR A 189 27.08 10.44 1.81
C THR A 189 25.68 10.98 1.72
N GLU A 190 25.50 12.24 2.07
CA GLU A 190 24.30 13.04 1.84
C GLU A 190 24.50 13.86 0.57
N ILE A 191 23.58 13.74 -0.40
CA ILE A 191 23.65 14.45 -1.68
C ILE A 191 22.46 15.44 -1.74
N SER A 192 22.75 16.69 -2.14
CA SER A 192 21.69 17.63 -2.49
C SER A 192 21.08 17.24 -3.82
N GLY A 193 19.76 17.09 -3.88
CA GLY A 193 19.02 17.04 -5.13
C GLY A 193 19.39 18.26 -6.01
N GLY A 194 19.77 17.96 -7.26
CA GLY A 194 20.13 18.99 -8.24
C GLY A 194 18.91 19.72 -8.78
#